data_451a98c08348e803b121cd17be470d60
#
_entry.id   451a98c08348e803b121cd17be470d60
#
_cell.length_a   1.000
_cell.length_b   1.000
_cell.length_c   1.000
_cell.angle_alpha   90.00
_cell.angle_beta   90.00
_cell.angle_gamma   90.00
#
_symmetry.space_group_name_H-M   'P 1'
#
loop_
_entity.id
_entity.type
_entity.pdbx_description
1 polymer ?
#
loop_
_entity_poly.entity_id
_entity_poly.type
_entity_poly.pdbx_seq_one_letter_code
_entity_poly.pdbx_strand_id
1 'polypeptide(L)'
;MSFFSGEQALDFLKDNKGSSFENKFSHLKDGDTRIVKVLGAGDLVSVPTYSIFKSVNTFTPDPLPTLNSNGYVVDNLTPFDVVSKYYREQSENFGDENSQLAYRYGIKHRFAIGFYDLDEKKCIVIDFSKKQAQTVFGAIQSNAKRLNNRAFEITKRDRGQIQINPILPDELEDAQQKAFEEAPKEFDKELFEDLYFKRDKAGMIEALVQDGVDVEKFGFTKPKLKEEDSSGENPFETDAKVEVDDDDLPF
;
A
#
# COMPACT_ATOMS: atom_id res chain seq x y z
N MET A 1 2.84 43.76 4.63
CA MET A 1 2.32 42.44 5.03
C MET A 1 0.82 42.49 4.85
N SER A 2 0.28 41.76 3.85
CA SER A 2 -1.18 41.67 3.67
C SER A 2 -1.65 40.36 4.34
N PHE A 3 -2.47 40.49 5.36
CA PHE A 3 -3.10 39.36 6.01
C PHE A 3 -4.46 39.14 5.33
N PHE A 4 -4.78 37.89 5.04
CA PHE A 4 -6.15 37.50 4.63
C PHE A 4 -7.04 37.48 5.87
N SER A 5 -8.22 38.09 5.80
CA SER A 5 -9.20 38.09 6.89
C SER A 5 -10.60 37.73 6.38
N GLY A 6 -11.39 37.12 7.25
CA GLY A 6 -12.79 36.78 6.95
C GLY A 6 -12.97 35.73 5.84
N GLU A 7 -13.84 36.00 4.86
CA GLU A 7 -14.16 35.07 3.76
C GLU A 7 -12.94 34.65 2.93
N GLN A 8 -11.98 35.55 2.70
CA GLN A 8 -10.77 35.23 1.96
C GLN A 8 -9.87 34.23 2.70
N ALA A 9 -9.79 34.32 4.03
CA ALA A 9 -9.08 33.35 4.84
C ALA A 9 -9.81 31.98 4.87
N LEU A 10 -11.14 32.01 4.89
CA LEU A 10 -11.98 30.81 4.78
C LEU A 10 -11.87 30.14 3.40
N ASP A 11 -11.79 30.91 2.33
CA ASP A 11 -11.61 30.38 0.98
C ASP A 11 -10.19 29.80 0.83
N PHE A 12 -9.18 30.44 1.41
CA PHE A 12 -7.83 29.89 1.44
C PHE A 12 -7.74 28.56 2.24
N LEU A 13 -8.52 28.43 3.31
CA LEU A 13 -8.66 27.17 4.06
C LEU A 13 -9.44 26.11 3.27
N LYS A 14 -10.38 26.52 2.38
CA LYS A 14 -11.10 25.60 1.50
C LYS A 14 -10.29 25.22 0.29
N ASP A 15 -9.47 26.13 -0.26
CA ASP A 15 -8.59 25.88 -1.41
C ASP A 15 -7.32 25.10 -1.04
N ASN A 16 -6.96 25.01 0.23
CA ASN A 16 -5.97 24.05 0.75
C ASN A 16 -6.54 22.59 0.78
N LYS A 17 -7.31 22.24 -0.20
CA LYS A 17 -7.33 20.88 -0.74
C LYS A 17 -6.03 20.69 -1.51
N GLY A 18 -4.89 20.61 -0.81
CA GLY A 18 -3.83 19.75 -1.24
C GLY A 18 -4.51 18.45 -1.60
N SER A 19 -4.24 17.88 -2.76
CA SER A 19 -4.88 16.65 -3.22
C SER A 19 -4.82 15.64 -2.07
N SER A 20 -5.88 15.61 -1.25
CA SER A 20 -6.00 14.62 -0.20
C SER A 20 -6.14 13.32 -0.96
N PHE A 21 -5.04 12.57 -1.04
CA PHE A 21 -5.06 11.23 -1.57
C PHE A 21 -6.10 10.47 -0.72
N GLU A 22 -7.25 10.21 -1.32
CA GLU A 22 -8.31 9.48 -0.65
C GLU A 22 -7.84 8.04 -0.52
N ASN A 23 -7.61 7.62 0.72
CA ASN A 23 -7.18 6.26 0.98
C ASN A 23 -8.31 5.29 0.67
N LYS A 24 -8.17 4.55 -0.42
CA LYS A 24 -9.15 3.58 -0.90
C LYS A 24 -9.10 2.24 -0.18
N PHE A 25 -8.09 2.02 0.66
CA PHE A 25 -7.95 0.76 1.37
C PHE A 25 -8.83 0.68 2.61
N SER A 26 -9.43 -0.48 2.81
CA SER A 26 -10.00 -0.88 4.09
C SER A 26 -8.91 -1.51 4.94
N HIS A 27 -8.39 -0.73 5.90
CA HIS A 27 -7.32 -1.19 6.76
C HIS A 27 -7.79 -2.24 7.75
N LEU A 28 -6.95 -3.27 7.95
CA LEU A 28 -7.05 -4.22 9.05
C LEU A 28 -5.96 -3.87 10.06
N LYS A 29 -6.36 -3.47 11.28
CA LYS A 29 -5.44 -3.33 12.42
C LYS A 29 -5.26 -4.69 13.10
N ASP A 30 -4.20 -4.85 13.87
CA ASP A 30 -4.01 -6.07 14.65
C ASP A 30 -5.20 -6.27 15.61
N GLY A 31 -5.79 -7.46 15.56
CA GLY A 31 -7.03 -7.81 16.25
C GLY A 31 -8.31 -7.57 15.45
N ASP A 32 -8.28 -6.84 14.35
CA ASP A 32 -9.48 -6.62 13.53
C ASP A 32 -9.88 -7.88 12.78
N THR A 33 -11.20 -8.05 12.66
CA THR A 33 -11.84 -9.12 11.88
C THR A 33 -12.82 -8.50 10.90
N ARG A 34 -12.88 -9.04 9.68
CA ARG A 34 -13.90 -8.70 8.68
C ARG A 34 -14.55 -9.96 8.14
N ILE A 35 -15.86 -9.89 7.98
CA ILE A 35 -16.65 -10.95 7.33
C ILE A 35 -16.92 -10.51 5.89
N VAL A 36 -16.39 -11.26 4.94
CA VAL A 36 -16.40 -10.85 3.53
C VAL A 36 -16.89 -11.96 2.61
N LYS A 37 -17.42 -11.57 1.45
CA LYS A 37 -17.66 -12.45 0.31
C LYS A 37 -16.62 -12.19 -0.76
N VAL A 38 -16.03 -13.25 -1.30
CA VAL A 38 -15.17 -13.21 -2.48
C VAL A 38 -16.05 -13.28 -3.71
N LEU A 39 -16.07 -12.24 -4.54
CA LEU A 39 -16.91 -12.19 -5.74
C LEU A 39 -16.24 -12.91 -6.91
N GLY A 40 -14.92 -12.79 -7.05
CA GLY A 40 -14.14 -13.47 -8.06
C GLY A 40 -12.79 -13.94 -7.52
N ALA A 41 -12.37 -15.15 -7.85
CA ALA A 41 -11.06 -15.66 -7.46
C ALA A 41 -9.88 -14.90 -8.09
N GLY A 42 -10.14 -14.05 -9.05
CA GLY A 42 -9.16 -13.21 -9.76
C GLY A 42 -9.20 -11.73 -9.40
N ASP A 43 -9.97 -11.32 -8.37
CA ASP A 43 -10.07 -9.93 -7.95
C ASP A 43 -8.86 -9.54 -7.11
N LEU A 44 -7.71 -9.55 -7.74
CA LEU A 44 -6.38 -9.32 -7.17
C LEU A 44 -5.54 -8.53 -8.16
N VAL A 45 -4.83 -7.51 -7.67
CA VAL A 45 -3.80 -6.78 -8.43
C VAL A 45 -2.50 -6.74 -7.65
N SER A 46 -1.38 -6.83 -8.36
CA SER A 46 -0.05 -6.60 -7.81
C SER A 46 0.42 -5.20 -8.20
N VAL A 47 0.77 -4.39 -7.23
CA VAL A 47 1.20 -3.01 -7.44
C VAL A 47 2.68 -2.88 -7.06
N PRO A 48 3.55 -2.46 -7.99
CA PRO A 48 4.94 -2.16 -7.69
C PRO A 48 5.02 -0.87 -6.88
N THR A 49 5.69 -0.92 -5.74
CA THR A 49 5.75 0.19 -4.79
C THR A 49 7.14 0.37 -4.23
N TYR A 50 7.39 1.55 -3.64
CA TYR A 50 8.53 1.82 -2.78
C TYR A 50 8.05 2.34 -1.44
N SER A 51 8.80 2.04 -0.41
CA SER A 51 8.56 2.55 0.94
C SER A 51 9.82 2.44 1.76
N ILE A 52 9.95 3.26 2.79
CA ILE A 52 11.03 3.13 3.76
C ILE A 52 10.38 3.13 5.15
N PHE A 53 10.57 2.06 5.88
CA PHE A 53 9.96 1.88 7.18
C PHE A 53 10.20 3.08 8.10
N LYS A 54 9.14 3.63 8.67
CA LYS A 54 9.11 4.82 9.55
C LYS A 54 9.58 6.15 8.93
N SER A 55 10.03 6.16 7.67
CA SER A 55 10.55 7.37 7.02
C SER A 55 9.74 7.79 5.82
N VAL A 56 9.39 6.84 4.93
CA VAL A 56 8.67 7.14 3.69
C VAL A 56 7.49 6.21 3.52
N ASN A 57 6.29 6.78 3.48
CA ASN A 57 5.05 6.03 3.21
C ASN A 57 5.11 5.35 1.84
N THR A 58 4.38 4.23 1.72
CA THR A 58 4.28 3.48 0.47
C THR A 58 3.73 4.35 -0.66
N PHE A 59 4.41 4.32 -1.80
CA PHE A 59 4.02 5.04 -3.01
C PHE A 59 4.31 4.23 -4.27
N THR A 60 3.66 4.59 -5.36
CA THR A 60 3.93 4.09 -6.70
C THR A 60 4.75 5.12 -7.48
N PRO A 61 5.83 4.73 -8.18
CA PRO A 61 6.60 5.66 -9.00
C PRO A 61 5.84 6.09 -10.26
N ASP A 62 6.05 7.30 -10.69
CA ASP A 62 5.54 7.84 -11.95
C ASP A 62 6.67 8.53 -12.72
N PRO A 63 7.10 7.97 -13.87
CA PRO A 63 6.63 6.74 -14.53
C PRO A 63 7.07 5.46 -13.80
N LEU A 64 6.34 4.36 -14.05
CA LEU A 64 6.71 3.04 -13.59
C LEU A 64 8.01 2.56 -14.24
N PRO A 65 8.92 1.88 -13.51
CA PRO A 65 10.06 1.19 -14.11
C PRO A 65 9.60 0.00 -14.95
N THR A 66 10.44 -0.44 -15.87
CA THR A 66 10.20 -1.66 -16.65
C THR A 66 10.53 -2.88 -15.80
N LEU A 67 9.56 -3.79 -15.66
CA LEU A 67 9.72 -5.01 -14.88
C LEU A 67 9.82 -6.23 -15.80
N ASN A 68 10.60 -7.23 -15.40
CA ASN A 68 10.57 -8.55 -16.02
C ASN A 68 9.40 -9.40 -15.48
N SER A 69 9.23 -10.62 -16.01
CA SER A 69 8.17 -11.55 -15.59
C SER A 69 8.22 -11.94 -14.11
N ASN A 70 9.34 -11.77 -13.45
CA ASN A 70 9.52 -12.07 -12.02
C ASN A 70 9.29 -10.83 -11.12
N GLY A 71 8.95 -9.68 -11.73
CA GLY A 71 8.71 -8.42 -11.01
C GLY A 71 9.99 -7.65 -10.65
N TYR A 72 11.17 -8.02 -11.19
CA TYR A 72 12.40 -7.26 -11.00
C TYR A 72 12.54 -6.14 -12.02
N VAL A 73 13.04 -4.99 -11.57
CA VAL A 73 13.32 -3.85 -12.44
C VAL A 73 14.48 -4.19 -13.39
N VAL A 74 14.26 -3.98 -14.69
CA VAL A 74 15.24 -4.26 -15.75
C VAL A 74 15.60 -3.04 -16.57
N ASP A 75 14.72 -2.03 -16.64
CA ASP A 75 14.94 -0.79 -17.37
C ASP A 75 14.15 0.37 -16.76
N ASN A 76 14.41 1.62 -17.22
CA ASN A 76 13.77 2.84 -16.70
C ASN A 76 13.89 2.95 -15.18
N LEU A 77 15.12 2.76 -14.66
CA LEU A 77 15.40 2.77 -13.23
C LEU A 77 14.93 4.07 -12.57
N THR A 78 14.20 3.93 -11.49
CA THR A 78 13.87 5.05 -10.60
C THR A 78 15.07 5.46 -9.76
N PRO A 79 15.07 6.64 -9.10
CA PRO A 79 16.09 7.01 -8.12
C PRO A 79 16.31 5.95 -7.03
N PHE A 80 15.24 5.31 -6.57
CA PHE A 80 15.29 4.23 -5.59
C PHE A 80 16.01 3.00 -6.14
N ASP A 81 15.75 2.63 -7.39
CA ASP A 81 16.41 1.48 -8.03
C ASP A 81 17.90 1.72 -8.22
N VAL A 82 18.30 2.95 -8.55
CA VAL A 82 19.73 3.31 -8.68
C VAL A 82 20.44 3.13 -7.35
N VAL A 83 19.84 3.61 -6.25
CA VAL A 83 20.39 3.45 -4.89
C VAL A 83 20.43 1.98 -4.48
N SER A 84 19.32 1.25 -4.69
CA SER A 84 19.22 -0.18 -4.39
C SER A 84 20.26 -1.00 -5.16
N LYS A 85 20.42 -0.73 -6.44
CA LYS A 85 21.39 -1.41 -7.30
C LYS A 85 22.82 -1.17 -6.82
N TYR A 86 23.17 0.07 -6.50
CA TYR A 86 24.48 0.42 -5.98
C TYR A 86 24.81 -0.41 -4.73
N TYR A 87 23.93 -0.46 -3.73
CA TYR A 87 24.19 -1.23 -2.52
C TYR A 87 24.21 -2.73 -2.79
N ARG A 88 23.43 -3.24 -3.71
CA ARG A 88 23.47 -4.65 -4.13
C ARG A 88 24.81 -5.03 -4.74
N GLU A 89 25.41 -4.16 -5.54
CA GLU A 89 26.72 -4.37 -6.14
C GLU A 89 27.88 -4.31 -5.11
N GLN A 90 27.65 -3.62 -3.98
CA GLN A 90 28.61 -3.55 -2.86
C GLN A 90 28.42 -4.66 -1.82
N SER A 91 27.33 -5.42 -1.90
CA SER A 91 27.06 -6.52 -0.98
C SER A 91 27.92 -7.73 -1.32
N GLU A 92 28.62 -8.26 -0.32
CA GLU A 92 29.44 -9.47 -0.46
C GLU A 92 28.68 -10.73 -0.01
N ASN A 93 27.75 -10.56 0.95
CA ASN A 93 27.02 -11.67 1.54
C ASN A 93 25.54 -11.31 1.75
N PHE A 94 24.70 -12.33 1.63
CA PHE A 94 23.29 -12.17 1.99
C PHE A 94 23.15 -11.80 3.48
N GLY A 95 22.40 -10.74 3.75
CA GLY A 95 22.15 -10.25 5.11
C GLY A 95 23.20 -9.26 5.63
N ASP A 96 24.24 -8.92 4.86
CA ASP A 96 25.16 -7.84 5.21
C ASP A 96 24.46 -6.46 5.14
N GLU A 97 25.11 -5.43 5.66
CA GLU A 97 24.56 -4.07 5.71
C GLU A 97 24.17 -3.57 4.31
N ASN A 98 24.99 -3.83 3.30
CA ASN A 98 24.72 -3.42 1.93
C ASN A 98 23.52 -4.17 1.34
N SER A 99 23.36 -5.46 1.63
CA SER A 99 22.19 -6.21 1.18
C SER A 99 20.89 -5.71 1.84
N GLN A 100 20.96 -5.31 3.12
CA GLN A 100 19.84 -4.70 3.84
C GLN A 100 19.47 -3.33 3.24
N LEU A 101 20.46 -2.48 2.93
CA LEU A 101 20.21 -1.20 2.27
C LEU A 101 19.67 -1.39 0.85
N ALA A 102 20.19 -2.36 0.09
CA ALA A 102 19.66 -2.70 -1.21
C ALA A 102 18.19 -3.12 -1.14
N TYR A 103 17.80 -3.89 -0.14
CA TYR A 103 16.41 -4.26 0.11
C TYR A 103 15.56 -3.07 0.57
N ARG A 104 16.08 -2.23 1.46
CA ARG A 104 15.41 -1.03 1.98
C ARG A 104 14.93 -0.12 0.86
N TYR A 105 15.78 0.13 -0.14
CA TYR A 105 15.49 1.00 -1.27
C TYR A 105 14.93 0.28 -2.50
N GLY A 106 14.92 -1.04 -2.50
CA GLY A 106 14.41 -1.83 -3.62
C GLY A 106 12.90 -1.77 -3.78
N ILE A 107 12.46 -2.07 -5.00
CA ILE A 107 11.04 -2.22 -5.32
C ILE A 107 10.41 -3.34 -4.48
N LYS A 108 9.19 -3.10 -4.03
CA LYS A 108 8.35 -4.05 -3.30
C LYS A 108 7.04 -4.24 -4.04
N HIS A 109 6.51 -5.45 -3.99
CA HIS A 109 5.19 -5.72 -4.55
C HIS A 109 4.16 -5.79 -3.42
N ARG A 110 3.19 -4.88 -3.47
CA ARG A 110 1.99 -4.95 -2.64
C ARG A 110 0.89 -5.62 -3.42
N PHE A 111 -0.01 -6.28 -2.72
CA PHE A 111 -1.11 -7.03 -3.32
C PHE A 111 -2.42 -6.51 -2.78
N ALA A 112 -3.22 -5.95 -3.67
CA ALA A 112 -4.56 -5.48 -3.33
C ALA A 112 -5.58 -6.54 -3.75
N ILE A 113 -6.40 -6.99 -2.80
CA ILE A 113 -7.44 -7.99 -3.03
C ILE A 113 -8.80 -7.36 -2.77
N GLY A 114 -9.72 -7.56 -3.71
CA GLY A 114 -11.08 -7.07 -3.65
C GLY A 114 -12.02 -8.04 -2.94
N PHE A 115 -12.88 -7.51 -2.09
CA PHE A 115 -13.91 -8.24 -1.35
C PHE A 115 -15.22 -7.46 -1.32
N TYR A 116 -16.30 -8.13 -1.00
CA TYR A 116 -17.54 -7.49 -0.56
C TYR A 116 -17.69 -7.67 0.94
N ASP A 117 -17.63 -6.58 1.69
CA ASP A 117 -17.77 -6.56 3.14
C ASP A 117 -19.25 -6.73 3.50
N LEU A 118 -19.56 -7.74 4.33
CA LEU A 118 -20.94 -8.08 4.67
C LEU A 118 -21.53 -7.17 5.74
N ASP A 119 -20.69 -6.55 6.57
CA ASP A 119 -21.11 -5.59 7.59
C ASP A 119 -21.34 -4.20 6.99
N GLU A 120 -20.38 -3.73 6.16
CA GLU A 120 -20.47 -2.43 5.50
C GLU A 120 -21.32 -2.45 4.21
N LYS A 121 -21.66 -3.63 3.69
CA LYS A 121 -22.46 -3.87 2.47
C LYS A 121 -21.92 -3.15 1.24
N LYS A 122 -20.61 -3.16 1.07
CA LYS A 122 -19.91 -2.52 -0.05
C LYS A 122 -18.69 -3.31 -0.50
N CYS A 123 -18.24 -3.06 -1.72
CA CYS A 123 -16.95 -3.52 -2.19
C CYS A 123 -15.83 -2.78 -1.45
N ILE A 124 -14.82 -3.51 -1.02
CA ILE A 124 -13.64 -2.99 -0.32
C ILE A 124 -12.38 -3.58 -0.95
N VAL A 125 -11.27 -2.88 -0.78
CA VAL A 125 -9.93 -3.35 -1.15
C VAL A 125 -9.08 -3.45 0.11
N ILE A 126 -8.43 -4.58 0.30
CA ILE A 126 -7.48 -4.78 1.40
C ILE A 126 -6.09 -4.95 0.81
N ASP A 127 -5.13 -4.22 1.38
CA ASP A 127 -3.72 -4.27 1.00
C ASP A 127 -2.97 -5.31 1.82
N PHE A 128 -2.17 -6.13 1.13
CA PHE A 128 -1.42 -7.22 1.73
C PHE A 128 0.05 -7.21 1.30
N SER A 129 0.93 -7.61 2.19
CA SER A 129 2.27 -8.05 1.83
C SER A 129 2.22 -9.32 0.98
N LYS A 130 3.32 -9.68 0.34
CA LYS A 130 3.40 -10.90 -0.48
C LYS A 130 3.01 -12.15 0.30
N LYS A 131 3.50 -12.31 1.53
CA LYS A 131 3.25 -13.47 2.37
C LYS A 131 1.78 -13.54 2.81
N GLN A 132 1.21 -12.40 3.23
CA GLN A 132 -0.20 -12.29 3.57
C GLN A 132 -1.10 -12.60 2.37
N ALA A 133 -0.80 -12.01 1.20
CA ALA A 133 -1.54 -12.27 -0.03
C ALA A 133 -1.50 -13.75 -0.44
N GLN A 134 -0.36 -14.42 -0.28
CA GLN A 134 -0.25 -15.86 -0.53
C GLN A 134 -1.17 -16.68 0.38
N THR A 135 -1.27 -16.33 1.66
CA THR A 135 -2.18 -16.98 2.60
C THR A 135 -3.64 -16.77 2.19
N VAL A 136 -4.03 -15.53 1.93
CA VAL A 136 -5.40 -15.18 1.54
C VAL A 136 -5.77 -15.82 0.20
N PHE A 137 -4.94 -15.66 -0.80
CA PHE A 137 -5.17 -16.21 -2.13
C PHE A 137 -5.20 -17.73 -2.14
N GLY A 138 -4.32 -18.38 -1.34
CA GLY A 138 -4.33 -19.84 -1.17
C GLY A 138 -5.66 -20.37 -0.63
N ALA A 139 -6.24 -19.67 0.36
CA ALA A 139 -7.56 -20.02 0.89
C ALA A 139 -8.69 -19.79 -0.13
N ILE A 140 -8.65 -18.67 -0.88
CA ILE A 140 -9.61 -18.38 -1.96
C ILE A 140 -9.53 -19.47 -3.03
N GLN A 141 -8.35 -19.82 -3.50
CA GLN A 141 -8.15 -20.86 -4.53
C GLN A 141 -8.64 -22.25 -4.06
N SER A 142 -8.37 -22.59 -2.82
CA SER A 142 -8.84 -23.86 -2.24
C SER A 142 -10.37 -23.96 -2.19
N ASN A 143 -11.05 -22.81 -2.19
CA ASN A 143 -12.50 -22.70 -2.17
C ASN A 143 -13.10 -22.19 -3.49
N ALA A 144 -12.32 -22.07 -4.58
CA ALA A 144 -12.74 -21.45 -5.84
C ALA A 144 -14.07 -21.96 -6.41
N LYS A 145 -14.35 -23.27 -6.29
CA LYS A 145 -15.60 -23.89 -6.75
C LYS A 145 -16.81 -23.62 -5.84
N ARG A 146 -16.61 -22.98 -4.67
CA ARG A 146 -17.63 -22.81 -3.63
C ARG A 146 -17.77 -21.36 -3.17
N LEU A 147 -17.18 -20.39 -3.87
CA LEU A 147 -17.21 -18.97 -3.49
C LEU A 147 -18.63 -18.42 -3.38
N ASN A 148 -19.55 -18.92 -4.20
CA ASN A 148 -20.96 -18.52 -4.17
C ASN A 148 -21.70 -19.02 -2.89
N ASN A 149 -21.13 -19.98 -2.16
CA ASN A 149 -21.74 -20.62 -1.00
C ASN A 149 -20.86 -20.50 0.23
N ARG A 150 -19.91 -19.56 0.25
CA ARG A 150 -19.01 -19.37 1.39
C ARG A 150 -18.68 -17.90 1.57
N ALA A 151 -18.84 -17.42 2.78
CA ALA A 151 -18.20 -16.21 3.26
C ALA A 151 -16.79 -16.55 3.82
N PHE A 152 -16.02 -15.53 4.13
CA PHE A 152 -14.71 -15.68 4.75
C PHE A 152 -14.58 -14.71 5.90
N GLU A 153 -14.08 -15.22 7.00
CA GLU A 153 -13.58 -14.40 8.11
C GLU A 153 -12.10 -14.12 7.86
N ILE A 154 -11.73 -12.85 7.76
CA ILE A 154 -10.34 -12.41 7.65
C ILE A 154 -9.98 -11.69 8.94
N THR A 155 -9.00 -12.23 9.66
CA THR A 155 -8.52 -11.65 10.91
C THR A 155 -7.04 -11.33 10.78
N LYS A 156 -6.65 -10.10 11.15
CA LYS A 156 -5.26 -9.75 11.34
C LYS A 156 -4.85 -10.03 12.77
N ARG A 157 -3.89 -10.91 12.97
CA ARG A 157 -3.31 -11.28 14.24
C ARG A 157 -2.09 -10.43 14.56
N ASP A 158 -1.60 -10.55 15.78
CA ASP A 158 -0.35 -9.91 16.21
C ASP A 158 0.79 -10.14 15.20
N ARG A 159 1.63 -9.16 15.03
CA ARG A 159 2.76 -9.16 14.08
C ARG A 159 2.31 -9.29 12.62
N GLY A 160 1.13 -8.76 12.30
CA GLY A 160 0.64 -8.70 10.93
C GLY A 160 0.24 -10.04 10.30
N GLN A 161 0.17 -11.13 11.05
CA GLN A 161 -0.26 -12.43 10.52
C GLN A 161 -1.72 -12.39 10.10
N ILE A 162 -2.02 -12.89 8.90
CA ILE A 162 -3.39 -13.00 8.40
C ILE A 162 -3.89 -14.43 8.59
N GLN A 163 -5.06 -14.55 9.23
CA GLN A 163 -5.85 -15.75 9.28
C GLN A 163 -7.09 -15.55 8.41
N ILE A 164 -7.42 -16.54 7.58
CA ILE A 164 -8.62 -16.53 6.76
C ILE A 164 -9.32 -17.88 6.88
N ASN A 165 -10.58 -17.85 7.28
CA ASN A 165 -11.40 -19.04 7.50
C ASN A 165 -12.67 -18.96 6.65
N PRO A 166 -13.05 -20.01 5.92
CA PRO A 166 -14.34 -20.06 5.25
C PRO A 166 -15.46 -20.26 6.27
N ILE A 167 -16.57 -19.56 6.06
CA ILE A 167 -17.80 -19.65 6.86
C ILE A 167 -18.95 -20.06 5.95
N LEU A 168 -19.85 -20.89 6.46
CA LEU A 168 -21.10 -21.21 5.74
C LEU A 168 -22.12 -20.07 5.91
N PRO A 169 -22.96 -19.78 4.90
CA PRO A 169 -23.95 -18.71 5.01
C PRO A 169 -24.93 -18.86 6.17
N ASP A 170 -25.24 -20.10 6.58
CA ASP A 170 -26.10 -20.41 7.72
C ASP A 170 -25.43 -20.21 9.09
N GLU A 171 -24.13 -19.96 9.11
CA GLU A 171 -23.37 -19.60 10.31
C GLU A 171 -23.24 -18.07 10.47
N LEU A 172 -23.69 -17.28 9.46
CA LEU A 172 -23.67 -15.82 9.48
C LEU A 172 -24.84 -15.27 10.30
N GLU A 173 -24.66 -14.05 10.82
CA GLU A 173 -25.79 -13.30 11.40
C GLU A 173 -26.83 -12.96 10.32
N ASP A 174 -28.10 -12.79 10.69
CA ASP A 174 -29.20 -12.51 9.75
C ASP A 174 -28.91 -11.34 8.80
N ALA A 175 -28.27 -10.27 9.31
CA ALA A 175 -27.91 -9.10 8.50
C ALA A 175 -26.80 -9.39 7.51
N GLN A 176 -25.81 -10.19 7.90
CA GLN A 176 -24.69 -10.63 7.04
C GLN A 176 -25.15 -11.65 6.01
N GLN A 177 -26.05 -12.57 6.38
CA GLN A 177 -26.64 -13.54 5.47
C GLN A 177 -27.41 -12.82 4.35
N LYS A 178 -28.24 -11.83 4.71
CA LYS A 178 -28.94 -11.00 3.73
C LYS A 178 -27.96 -10.26 2.82
N ALA A 179 -26.91 -9.66 3.38
CA ALA A 179 -25.87 -8.98 2.60
C ALA A 179 -25.13 -9.95 1.67
N PHE A 180 -24.90 -11.19 2.11
CA PHE A 180 -24.28 -12.22 1.29
C PHE A 180 -25.14 -12.58 0.08
N GLU A 181 -26.46 -12.70 0.25
CA GLU A 181 -27.42 -12.99 -0.83
C GLU A 181 -27.56 -11.82 -1.81
N GLU A 182 -27.60 -10.58 -1.29
CA GLU A 182 -27.75 -9.35 -2.07
C GLU A 182 -26.44 -8.83 -2.69
N ALA A 183 -25.29 -9.44 -2.38
CA ALA A 183 -23.99 -9.01 -2.87
C ALA A 183 -23.95 -8.98 -4.42
N PRO A 184 -23.22 -8.02 -5.02
CA PRO A 184 -23.06 -7.94 -6.46
C PRO A 184 -22.42 -9.22 -7.02
N LYS A 185 -22.64 -9.49 -8.30
CA LYS A 185 -22.08 -10.68 -8.96
C LYS A 185 -20.61 -10.54 -9.28
N GLU A 186 -20.12 -9.31 -9.47
CA GLU A 186 -18.77 -9.00 -9.88
C GLU A 186 -18.22 -7.87 -8.98
N PHE A 187 -16.93 -7.91 -8.75
CA PHE A 187 -16.21 -6.86 -8.03
C PHE A 187 -16.05 -5.61 -8.90
N ASP A 188 -16.20 -4.45 -8.27
CA ASP A 188 -15.96 -3.16 -8.91
C ASP A 188 -14.45 -2.93 -9.08
N LYS A 189 -13.94 -3.16 -10.29
CA LYS A 189 -12.52 -3.06 -10.60
C LYS A 189 -11.98 -1.63 -10.63
N GLU A 190 -12.84 -0.61 -10.70
CA GLU A 190 -12.40 0.79 -10.59
C GLU A 190 -11.80 1.09 -9.22
N LEU A 191 -12.16 0.30 -8.19
CA LEU A 191 -11.55 0.39 -6.87
C LEU A 191 -10.07 0.04 -6.83
N PHE A 192 -9.55 -0.64 -7.86
CA PHE A 192 -8.11 -0.92 -7.99
C PHE A 192 -7.30 0.20 -8.65
N GLU A 193 -7.95 1.24 -9.13
CA GLU A 193 -7.28 2.38 -9.74
C GLU A 193 -6.74 3.34 -8.67
N ASP A 194 -5.55 3.88 -8.91
CA ASP A 194 -4.90 4.89 -8.05
C ASP A 194 -4.90 4.53 -6.55
N LEU A 195 -4.51 3.28 -6.24
CA LEU A 195 -4.49 2.75 -4.87
C LEU A 195 -3.43 3.39 -3.98
N TYR A 196 -2.33 3.86 -4.56
CA TYR A 196 -1.22 4.47 -3.83
C TYR A 196 -0.91 5.85 -4.37
N PHE A 197 -0.43 6.71 -3.48
CA PHE A 197 0.10 8.00 -3.87
C PHE A 197 1.21 7.82 -4.92
N LYS A 198 1.20 8.65 -5.96
CA LYS A 198 2.23 8.63 -7.00
C LYS A 198 3.33 9.64 -6.68
N ARG A 199 4.58 9.23 -6.87
CA ARG A 199 5.72 10.13 -6.80
C ARG A 199 6.46 10.13 -8.13
N ASP A 200 6.70 11.33 -8.63
CA ASP A 200 7.60 11.57 -9.77
C ASP A 200 9.07 11.45 -9.34
N LYS A 201 9.98 11.60 -10.30
CA LYS A 201 11.42 11.54 -10.03
C LYS A 201 11.87 12.52 -8.96
N ALA A 202 11.34 13.75 -8.96
CA ALA A 202 11.71 14.77 -7.98
C ALA A 202 11.25 14.37 -6.56
N GLY A 203 9.99 13.98 -6.41
CA GLY A 203 9.46 13.51 -5.13
C GLY A 203 10.13 12.24 -4.61
N MET A 204 10.63 11.36 -5.50
CA MET A 204 11.44 10.21 -5.09
C MET A 204 12.82 10.63 -4.56
N ILE A 205 13.47 11.62 -5.20
CA ILE A 205 14.75 12.15 -4.71
C ILE A 205 14.57 12.84 -3.35
N GLU A 206 13.49 13.61 -3.17
CA GLU A 206 13.15 14.21 -1.87
C GLU A 206 12.99 13.15 -0.77
N ALA A 207 12.29 12.07 -1.07
CA ALA A 207 12.11 10.96 -0.13
C ALA A 207 13.44 10.29 0.26
N LEU A 208 14.38 10.11 -0.68
CA LEU A 208 15.71 9.60 -0.39
C LEU A 208 16.51 10.57 0.48
N VAL A 209 16.45 11.86 0.20
CA VAL A 209 17.11 12.91 1.03
C VAL A 209 16.52 12.92 2.44
N GLN A 210 15.19 12.81 2.56
CA GLN A 210 14.51 12.72 3.86
C GLN A 210 15.01 11.53 4.69
N ASP A 211 15.32 10.39 4.04
CA ASP A 211 15.88 9.21 4.70
C ASP A 211 17.40 9.31 4.94
N GLY A 212 18.04 10.44 4.60
CA GLY A 212 19.46 10.70 4.84
C GLY A 212 20.39 10.18 3.73
N VAL A 213 19.86 9.80 2.56
CA VAL A 213 20.68 9.36 1.43
C VAL A 213 21.39 10.55 0.79
N ASP A 214 22.71 10.45 0.62
CA ASP A 214 23.47 11.41 -0.18
C ASP A 214 23.24 11.16 -1.68
N VAL A 215 22.20 11.80 -2.21
CA VAL A 215 21.73 11.60 -3.59
C VAL A 215 22.74 12.08 -4.64
N GLU A 216 23.66 12.99 -4.28
CA GLU A 216 24.71 13.49 -5.20
C GLU A 216 25.69 12.39 -5.57
N LYS A 217 25.95 11.46 -4.65
CA LYS A 217 26.76 10.25 -4.89
C LYS A 217 26.21 9.40 -6.05
N PHE A 218 24.90 9.48 -6.29
CA PHE A 218 24.19 8.74 -7.33
C PHE A 218 23.90 9.57 -8.60
N GLY A 219 24.49 10.78 -8.68
CA GLY A 219 24.32 11.68 -9.83
C GLY A 219 23.00 12.45 -9.84
N PHE A 220 22.29 12.51 -8.72
CA PHE A 220 21.09 13.33 -8.58
C PHE A 220 21.43 14.68 -7.95
N THR A 221 20.69 15.73 -8.32
CA THR A 221 20.79 17.05 -7.69
C THR A 221 19.89 17.06 -6.44
N LYS A 222 20.41 17.52 -5.31
CA LYS A 222 19.58 17.75 -4.13
C LYS A 222 18.49 18.75 -4.46
N PRO A 223 17.22 18.45 -4.14
CA PRO A 223 16.15 19.43 -4.27
C PRO A 223 16.54 20.65 -3.42
N LYS A 224 16.34 21.84 -3.97
CA LYS A 224 16.41 23.05 -3.14
C LYS A 224 15.28 22.94 -2.12
N LEU A 225 15.63 22.69 -0.86
CA LEU A 225 14.68 22.80 0.24
C LEU A 225 14.05 24.18 0.10
N LYS A 226 12.76 24.25 -0.15
CA LYS A 226 12.04 25.48 0.17
C LYS A 226 12.27 25.66 1.66
N GLU A 227 12.86 26.79 2.04
CA GLU A 227 12.90 27.22 3.45
C GLU A 227 11.43 27.34 3.86
N GLU A 228 10.86 26.25 4.33
CA GLU A 228 9.57 26.26 5.01
C GLU A 228 9.84 26.85 6.37
N ASP A 229 9.25 28.02 6.56
CA ASP A 229 9.04 28.65 7.85
C ASP A 229 8.66 27.57 8.88
N SER A 230 9.45 27.43 9.92
CA SER A 230 9.33 26.39 10.95
C SER A 230 8.10 26.63 11.85
N SER A 231 6.92 26.55 11.31
CA SER A 231 5.64 26.54 12.03
C SER A 231 4.53 25.90 11.18
N GLY A 232 4.54 24.59 11.06
CA GLY A 232 3.48 23.89 10.37
C GLY A 232 3.60 22.40 10.63
N GLU A 233 2.59 21.85 11.23
CA GLU A 233 2.35 20.43 11.40
C GLU A 233 2.69 19.68 10.11
N ASN A 234 3.42 18.58 10.25
CA ASN A 234 3.78 17.70 9.17
C ASN A 234 2.48 17.24 8.46
N PRO A 235 2.21 17.65 7.20
CA PRO A 235 0.95 17.32 6.54
C PRO A 235 0.75 15.83 6.27
N PHE A 236 1.72 14.99 6.69
CA PHE A 236 1.71 13.54 6.55
C PHE A 236 1.37 12.80 7.86
N GLU A 237 0.98 13.50 8.92
CA GLU A 237 0.49 12.89 10.17
C GLU A 237 -0.98 12.48 10.15
N THR A 238 -1.62 12.39 9.01
CA THR A 238 -2.94 11.76 8.91
C THR A 238 -2.78 10.26 8.77
N ASP A 239 -3.04 9.54 9.80
CA ASP A 239 -3.48 8.16 10.08
C ASP A 239 -3.39 7.03 9.00
N ALA A 240 -2.72 7.22 7.89
CA ALA A 240 -2.43 6.19 6.91
C ALA A 240 -1.03 5.59 7.14
N LYS A 241 -0.73 5.15 8.36
CA LYS A 241 0.41 4.27 8.62
C LYS A 241 0.09 2.92 8.01
N VAL A 242 0.45 2.73 6.74
CA VAL A 242 0.64 1.40 6.21
C VAL A 242 1.85 0.83 6.97
N GLU A 243 1.59 0.04 7.98
CA GLU A 243 2.62 -0.69 8.70
C GLU A 243 3.29 -1.62 7.69
N VAL A 244 4.56 -1.38 7.41
CA VAL A 244 5.40 -2.36 6.73
C VAL A 244 5.65 -3.44 7.78
N ASP A 245 5.04 -4.60 7.62
CA ASP A 245 5.22 -5.72 8.53
C ASP A 245 6.70 -6.12 8.58
N ASP A 246 7.22 -6.40 9.78
CA ASP A 246 8.56 -6.98 9.99
C ASP A 246 8.74 -8.32 9.24
N ASP A 247 7.64 -8.94 8.83
CA ASP A 247 7.60 -10.19 8.04
C ASP A 247 8.11 -10.01 6.58
N ASP A 248 8.24 -8.79 6.08
CA ASP A 248 8.85 -8.50 4.77
C ASP A 248 10.38 -8.42 4.84
N LEU A 249 10.96 -8.52 6.03
CA LEU A 249 12.41 -8.57 6.20
C LEU A 249 12.93 -9.98 5.87
N PRO A 250 14.04 -10.09 5.13
CA PRO A 250 14.57 -11.38 4.66
C PRO A 250 15.31 -12.22 5.72
N PHE A 251 15.09 -11.99 7.03
CA PHE A 251 15.78 -12.69 8.14
C PHE A 251 14.79 -13.38 9.07
#